data_ad7972c53e6506a0d27f9ead445f86c4
#
_entry.id   ad7972c53e6506a0d27f9ead445f86c4
#
_cell.length_a   1.000
_cell.length_b   1.000
_cell.length_c   1.000
_cell.angle_alpha   90.00
_cell.angle_beta   90.00
_cell.angle_gamma   90.00
#
_symmetry.space_group_name_H-M   'P 1'
#
loop_
_entity.id
_entity.type
_entity.pdbx_description
1 polymer ?
#
loop_
_entity_poly.entity_id
_entity_poly.type
_entity_poly.pdbx_seq_one_letter_code
_entity_poly.pdbx_strand_id
1 'polypeptide(L)'
;MRYFQKFAAVRFARRLVVFGILTIGLALSAGPASAQQFTPRDESLEDYPAGAGRDDTFYACTACHGFKLVAQQGQNRRQWDDTINWMAEKHNMPKLEGKDRETVLNYLEATYPPRAPGGWQNPFLNR
;
A
#
# COMPACT_ATOMS: atom_id res chain seq x y z
N MET A 1 45.75 46.14 33.14
CA MET A 1 45.55 45.04 32.17
C MET A 1 44.83 43.80 32.74
N ARG A 2 44.58 43.66 34.02
CA ARG A 2 43.88 42.46 34.61
C ARG A 2 42.34 42.51 34.55
N TYR A 3 41.72 43.65 34.32
CA TYR A 3 40.25 43.80 34.28
C TYR A 3 39.63 43.34 32.96
N PHE A 4 40.33 43.49 31.83
CA PHE A 4 39.83 43.09 30.51
C PHE A 4 39.70 41.55 30.33
N GLN A 5 40.54 40.78 30.97
CA GLN A 5 40.53 39.34 30.89
C GLN A 5 39.32 38.67 31.58
N LYS A 6 38.82 39.29 32.67
CA LYS A 6 37.67 38.75 33.40
C LYS A 6 36.34 38.86 32.62
N PHE A 7 36.16 39.91 31.84
CA PHE A 7 34.95 40.12 31.05
C PHE A 7 34.89 39.18 29.83
N ALA A 8 36.00 38.83 29.23
CA ALA A 8 36.04 37.92 28.11
C ALA A 8 35.67 36.49 28.51
N ALA A 9 36.16 36.02 29.67
CA ALA A 9 35.87 34.67 30.19
C ALA A 9 34.39 34.46 30.54
N VAL A 10 33.75 35.46 31.15
CA VAL A 10 32.33 35.39 31.51
C VAL A 10 31.42 35.37 30.28
N ARG A 11 31.76 36.15 29.24
CA ARG A 11 31.00 36.12 27.97
C ARG A 11 31.12 34.80 27.22
N PHE A 12 32.27 34.18 27.27
CA PHE A 12 32.51 32.91 26.61
C PHE A 12 31.77 31.75 27.32
N ALA A 13 31.82 31.72 28.66
CA ALA A 13 31.08 30.74 29.45
C ALA A 13 29.57 30.84 29.25
N ARG A 14 29.03 32.08 29.19
CA ARG A 14 27.59 32.30 28.96
C ARG A 14 27.12 31.86 27.57
N ARG A 15 27.97 32.00 26.55
CA ARG A 15 27.65 31.49 25.19
C ARG A 15 27.66 29.97 25.10
N LEU A 16 28.58 29.30 25.77
CA LEU A 16 28.63 27.83 25.81
C LEU A 16 27.40 27.23 26.53
N VAL A 17 26.95 27.83 27.61
CA VAL A 17 25.75 27.39 28.34
C VAL A 17 24.48 27.54 27.49
N VAL A 18 24.34 28.67 26.77
CA VAL A 18 23.16 28.88 25.89
C VAL A 18 23.16 27.90 24.71
N PHE A 19 24.32 27.61 24.11
CA PHE A 19 24.41 26.61 23.03
C PHE A 19 24.16 25.19 23.54
N GLY A 20 24.62 24.85 24.75
CA GLY A 20 24.39 23.54 25.34
C GLY A 20 22.90 23.28 25.66
N ILE A 21 22.17 24.29 26.12
CA ILE A 21 20.72 24.16 26.42
C ILE A 21 19.92 24.03 25.12
N LEU A 22 20.33 24.74 24.04
CA LEU A 22 19.62 24.68 22.75
C LEU A 22 19.76 23.31 22.08
N THR A 23 20.91 22.63 22.22
CA THR A 23 21.13 21.30 21.64
C THR A 23 20.42 20.20 22.41
N ILE A 24 20.29 20.30 23.72
CA ILE A 24 19.58 19.34 24.57
C ILE A 24 18.06 19.43 24.32
N GLY A 25 17.52 20.62 24.09
CA GLY A 25 16.10 20.85 23.79
C GLY A 25 15.64 20.21 22.47
N LEU A 26 16.52 20.09 21.49
CA LEU A 26 16.20 19.50 20.17
C LEU A 26 16.20 17.97 20.18
N ALA A 27 16.95 17.35 21.11
CA ALA A 27 17.06 15.90 21.19
C ALA A 27 15.86 15.22 21.92
N LEU A 28 15.07 15.96 22.69
CA LEU A 28 13.93 15.42 23.43
C LEU A 28 12.61 15.41 22.65
N SER A 29 12.55 16.00 21.46
CA SER A 29 11.34 16.06 20.63
C SER A 29 11.21 14.94 19.60
N ALA A 30 12.16 14.03 19.50
CA ALA A 30 12.05 12.82 18.70
C ALA A 30 11.22 11.78 19.49
N GLY A 31 9.91 11.96 19.54
CA GLY A 31 9.01 10.90 19.99
C GLY A 31 9.18 9.66 19.11
N PRO A 32 8.99 8.44 19.66
CA PRO A 32 9.03 7.25 18.85
C PRO A 32 8.00 7.39 17.73
N ALA A 33 8.45 7.43 16.49
CA ALA A 33 7.58 7.31 15.34
C ALA A 33 6.95 5.90 15.43
N SER A 34 5.74 5.82 15.96
CA SER A 34 4.97 4.58 15.90
C SER A 34 4.70 4.30 14.44
N ALA A 35 5.50 3.44 13.83
CA ALA A 35 5.14 2.84 12.56
C ALA A 35 3.79 2.15 12.79
N GLN A 36 2.75 2.64 12.14
CA GLN A 36 1.46 1.96 12.16
C GLN A 36 1.67 0.60 11.52
N GLN A 37 1.65 -0.43 12.34
CA GLN A 37 1.77 -1.80 11.89
C GLN A 37 0.51 -2.10 11.06
N PHE A 38 0.68 -2.17 9.73
CA PHE A 38 -0.38 -2.63 8.86
C PHE A 38 -0.68 -4.10 9.22
N THR A 39 -1.82 -4.33 9.83
CA THR A 39 -2.34 -5.69 10.04
C THR A 39 -3.21 -6.00 8.83
N PRO A 40 -2.79 -6.91 7.94
CA PRO A 40 -3.65 -7.37 6.87
C PRO A 40 -4.94 -7.91 7.51
N ARG A 41 -6.09 -7.50 7.01
CA ARG A 41 -7.35 -8.15 7.36
C ARG A 41 -7.30 -9.55 6.75
N ASP A 42 -7.50 -10.57 7.54
CA ASP A 42 -7.68 -11.92 7.04
C ASP A 42 -8.91 -11.92 6.12
N GLU A 43 -8.68 -12.17 4.84
CA GLU A 43 -9.73 -12.27 3.83
C GLU A 43 -10.22 -13.71 3.82
N SER A 44 -11.52 -13.90 3.87
CA SER A 44 -12.13 -15.21 3.74
C SER A 44 -12.83 -15.36 2.38
N LEU A 45 -12.98 -16.58 1.95
CA LEU A 45 -13.65 -16.91 0.70
C LEU A 45 -15.08 -16.36 0.65
N GLU A 46 -15.75 -16.33 1.81
CA GLU A 46 -17.13 -15.87 1.98
C GLU A 46 -17.30 -14.37 1.85
N ASP A 47 -16.23 -13.60 1.92
CA ASP A 47 -16.24 -12.15 1.69
C ASP A 47 -16.52 -11.80 0.21
N TYR A 48 -16.49 -12.79 -0.68
CA TYR A 48 -16.60 -12.61 -2.13
C TYR A 48 -17.83 -13.33 -2.71
N PRO A 49 -18.40 -12.82 -3.82
CA PRO A 49 -19.61 -13.36 -4.40
C PRO A 49 -19.51 -14.86 -4.70
N ALA A 50 -20.50 -15.62 -4.28
CA ALA A 50 -20.60 -17.03 -4.61
C ALA A 50 -20.79 -17.24 -6.12
N GLY A 51 -20.16 -18.27 -6.68
CA GLY A 51 -20.26 -18.60 -8.10
C GLY A 51 -19.35 -19.77 -8.48
N ALA A 52 -19.62 -20.35 -9.64
CA ALA A 52 -18.76 -21.42 -10.15
C ALA A 52 -17.35 -20.90 -10.36
N GLY A 53 -16.33 -21.57 -9.80
CA GLY A 53 -14.92 -21.17 -9.90
C GLY A 53 -14.45 -20.13 -8.88
N ARG A 54 -15.32 -19.72 -7.91
CA ARG A 54 -14.91 -18.81 -6.84
C ARG A 54 -13.71 -19.34 -6.07
N ASP A 55 -13.79 -20.56 -5.61
CA ASP A 55 -12.79 -21.18 -4.75
C ASP A 55 -11.46 -21.33 -5.51
N ASP A 56 -11.50 -21.86 -6.74
CA ASP A 56 -10.32 -21.99 -7.59
C ASP A 56 -9.67 -20.62 -7.84
N THR A 57 -10.48 -19.60 -8.12
CA THR A 57 -9.98 -18.24 -8.37
C THR A 57 -9.40 -17.61 -7.11
N PHE A 58 -10.08 -17.76 -5.98
CA PHE A 58 -9.61 -17.22 -4.70
C PHE A 58 -8.24 -17.80 -4.33
N TYR A 59 -8.10 -19.11 -4.32
CA TYR A 59 -6.85 -19.76 -3.95
C TYR A 59 -5.73 -19.52 -4.97
N ALA A 60 -6.02 -19.43 -6.26
CA ALA A 60 -5.02 -19.10 -7.27
C ALA A 60 -4.46 -17.67 -7.09
N CYS A 61 -5.29 -16.71 -6.67
CA CYS A 61 -4.90 -15.31 -6.57
C CYS A 61 -4.33 -14.93 -5.21
N THR A 62 -4.76 -15.59 -4.11
CA THR A 62 -4.37 -15.22 -2.75
C THR A 62 -3.01 -15.76 -2.31
N ALA A 63 -2.34 -16.56 -3.13
CA ALA A 63 -1.02 -17.07 -2.82
C ALA A 63 0.05 -15.98 -2.62
N CYS A 64 -0.14 -14.78 -3.17
CA CYS A 64 0.83 -13.69 -3.14
C CYS A 64 0.29 -12.37 -2.61
N HIS A 65 -1.00 -12.10 -2.73
CA HIS A 65 -1.65 -10.85 -2.31
C HIS A 65 -3.11 -11.08 -1.95
N GLY A 66 -3.74 -10.12 -1.26
CA GLY A 66 -5.17 -10.20 -0.92
C GLY A 66 -6.08 -10.18 -2.16
N PHE A 67 -7.17 -10.94 -2.11
CA PHE A 67 -8.14 -11.03 -3.22
C PHE A 67 -8.87 -9.71 -3.49
N LYS A 68 -8.97 -8.85 -2.50
CA LYS A 68 -9.52 -7.50 -2.65
C LYS A 68 -8.87 -6.71 -3.78
N LEU A 69 -7.57 -6.93 -4.01
CA LEU A 69 -6.86 -6.30 -5.11
C LEU A 69 -7.43 -6.74 -6.48
N VAL A 70 -7.76 -8.01 -6.61
CA VAL A 70 -8.39 -8.59 -7.81
C VAL A 70 -9.82 -8.06 -7.97
N ALA A 71 -10.62 -8.14 -6.91
CA ALA A 71 -12.02 -7.72 -6.89
C ALA A 71 -12.23 -6.24 -7.23
N GLN A 72 -11.22 -5.42 -7.05
CA GLN A 72 -11.27 -3.98 -7.38
C GLN A 72 -11.00 -3.68 -8.85
N GLN A 73 -10.52 -4.62 -9.66
CA GLN A 73 -10.08 -4.34 -11.02
C GLN A 73 -11.26 -4.12 -11.98
N GLY A 74 -12.10 -5.07 -12.22
CA GLY A 74 -13.17 -4.97 -13.21
C GLY A 74 -12.65 -4.91 -14.65
N GLN A 75 -12.55 -6.09 -15.29
CA GLN A 75 -11.96 -6.24 -16.62
C GLN A 75 -12.83 -7.13 -17.51
N ASN A 76 -12.70 -7.00 -18.83
CA ASN A 76 -13.27 -7.97 -19.75
C ASN A 76 -12.42 -9.26 -19.80
N ARG A 77 -12.95 -10.32 -20.40
CA ARG A 77 -12.29 -11.62 -20.48
C ARG A 77 -10.86 -11.54 -21.03
N ARG A 78 -10.65 -10.78 -22.09
CA ARG A 78 -9.32 -10.63 -22.71
C ARG A 78 -8.34 -9.95 -21.74
N GLN A 79 -8.78 -8.90 -21.07
CA GLN A 79 -7.96 -8.19 -20.09
C GLN A 79 -7.61 -9.09 -18.89
N TRP A 80 -8.56 -9.91 -18.42
CA TRP A 80 -8.30 -10.89 -17.39
C TRP A 80 -7.28 -11.94 -17.84
N ASP A 81 -7.41 -12.41 -19.07
CA ASP A 81 -6.48 -13.37 -19.68
C ASP A 81 -5.07 -12.79 -19.79
N ASP A 82 -4.94 -11.56 -20.27
CA ASP A 82 -3.67 -10.82 -20.33
C ASP A 82 -3.07 -10.61 -18.93
N THR A 83 -3.90 -10.31 -17.93
CA THR A 83 -3.46 -10.15 -16.53
C THR A 83 -2.92 -11.45 -15.95
N ILE A 84 -3.60 -12.58 -16.15
CA ILE A 84 -3.15 -13.90 -15.70
C ILE A 84 -1.80 -14.26 -16.35
N ASN A 85 -1.64 -14.00 -17.64
CA ASN A 85 -0.37 -14.21 -18.33
C ASN A 85 0.74 -13.35 -17.74
N TRP A 86 0.46 -12.07 -17.50
CA TRP A 86 1.43 -11.15 -16.89
C TRP A 86 1.83 -11.58 -15.48
N MET A 87 0.88 -12.05 -14.65
CA MET A 87 1.17 -12.61 -13.33
C MET A 87 2.07 -13.85 -13.40
N ALA A 88 1.85 -14.72 -14.38
CA ALA A 88 2.70 -15.90 -14.59
C ALA A 88 4.11 -15.52 -15.07
N GLU A 89 4.21 -14.56 -15.99
CA GLU A 89 5.50 -14.18 -16.59
C GLU A 89 6.37 -13.30 -15.69
N LYS A 90 5.77 -12.41 -14.91
CA LYS A 90 6.49 -11.38 -14.15
C LYS A 90 6.48 -11.61 -12.64
N HIS A 91 5.52 -12.36 -12.12
CA HIS A 91 5.31 -12.54 -10.68
C HIS A 91 5.35 -14.00 -10.23
N ASN A 92 5.83 -14.90 -11.06
CA ASN A 92 5.96 -16.32 -10.76
C ASN A 92 4.66 -17.02 -10.32
N MET A 93 3.51 -16.52 -10.74
CA MET A 93 2.24 -17.23 -10.56
C MET A 93 2.30 -18.56 -11.33
N PRO A 94 1.87 -19.68 -10.76
CA PRO A 94 1.74 -20.93 -11.51
C PRO A 94 0.90 -20.72 -12.77
N LYS A 95 1.38 -21.20 -13.91
CA LYS A 95 0.68 -21.03 -15.17
C LYS A 95 -0.64 -21.79 -15.14
N LEU A 96 -1.74 -21.10 -15.29
CA LEU A 96 -3.06 -21.72 -15.42
C LEU A 96 -3.28 -22.16 -16.87
N GLU A 97 -3.69 -23.40 -17.07
CA GLU A 97 -3.93 -23.99 -18.40
C GLU A 97 -5.24 -24.78 -18.43
N GLY A 98 -5.75 -25.01 -19.64
CA GLY A 98 -6.92 -25.86 -19.86
C GLY A 98 -8.13 -25.46 -19.01
N LYS A 99 -8.70 -26.44 -18.31
CA LYS A 99 -9.93 -26.27 -17.53
C LYS A 99 -9.79 -25.27 -16.37
N ASP A 100 -8.65 -25.27 -15.69
CA ASP A 100 -8.44 -24.40 -14.54
C ASP A 100 -8.42 -22.94 -14.98
N ARG A 101 -7.75 -22.65 -16.11
CA ARG A 101 -7.76 -21.31 -16.70
C ARG A 101 -9.16 -20.85 -17.08
N GLU A 102 -9.93 -21.70 -17.74
CA GLU A 102 -11.30 -21.41 -18.13
C GLU A 102 -12.20 -21.16 -16.92
N THR A 103 -12.07 -21.97 -15.87
CA THR A 103 -12.83 -21.81 -14.63
C THR A 103 -12.56 -20.45 -13.99
N VAL A 104 -11.30 -20.07 -13.87
CA VAL A 104 -10.89 -18.77 -13.31
C VAL A 104 -11.39 -17.60 -14.17
N LEU A 105 -11.20 -17.67 -15.48
CA LEU A 105 -11.65 -16.61 -16.40
C LEU A 105 -13.17 -16.44 -16.39
N ASN A 106 -13.92 -17.54 -16.35
CA ASN A 106 -15.38 -17.51 -16.30
C ASN A 106 -15.90 -16.82 -15.03
N TYR A 107 -15.31 -17.15 -13.87
CA TYR A 107 -15.67 -16.51 -12.63
C TYR A 107 -15.31 -15.01 -12.62
N LEU A 108 -14.10 -14.65 -13.04
CA LEU A 108 -13.65 -13.26 -13.06
C LEU A 108 -14.49 -12.38 -14.00
N GLU A 109 -14.78 -12.87 -15.21
CA GLU A 109 -15.60 -12.14 -16.18
C GLU A 109 -17.03 -11.93 -15.69
N ALA A 110 -17.64 -12.97 -15.11
CA ALA A 110 -19.00 -12.90 -14.61
C ALA A 110 -19.15 -12.03 -13.36
N THR A 111 -18.14 -12.06 -12.47
CA THR A 111 -18.23 -11.43 -11.15
C THR A 111 -17.65 -10.01 -11.14
N TYR A 112 -16.61 -9.78 -11.90
CA TYR A 112 -15.87 -8.51 -11.95
C TYR A 112 -15.74 -7.97 -13.38
N PRO A 113 -16.86 -7.68 -14.04
CA PRO A 113 -16.86 -7.12 -15.39
C PRO A 113 -16.30 -5.69 -15.42
N PRO A 114 -15.95 -5.15 -16.60
CA PRO A 114 -15.56 -3.77 -16.76
C PRO A 114 -16.59 -2.83 -16.15
N ARG A 115 -16.13 -1.87 -15.39
CA ARG A 115 -17.01 -0.82 -14.88
C ARG A 115 -17.41 0.10 -16.03
N ALA A 116 -18.69 0.48 -16.08
CA ALA A 116 -19.16 1.43 -17.05
C ALA A 116 -18.32 2.73 -17.01
N PRO A 117 -18.02 3.35 -18.18
CA PRO A 117 -17.39 4.66 -18.21
C PRO A 117 -18.32 5.69 -17.58
N GLY A 118 -18.07 6.09 -16.40
CA GLY A 118 -18.93 6.99 -15.61
C GLY A 118 -18.44 7.11 -14.19
N GLY A 119 -17.31 6.46 -13.90
CA GLY A 119 -16.71 6.42 -12.59
C GLY A 119 -16.43 7.82 -12.06
N TRP A 120 -15.25 8.25 -12.03
CA TRP A 120 -14.87 9.53 -11.42
C TRP A 120 -15.29 10.71 -12.33
N GLN A 121 -16.29 11.47 -11.89
CA GLN A 121 -16.60 12.78 -12.46
C GLN A 121 -15.89 13.84 -11.62
N ASN A 122 -15.13 14.70 -12.27
CA ASN A 122 -14.45 15.79 -11.57
C ASN A 122 -15.51 16.75 -10.99
N PRO A 123 -15.67 16.84 -9.66
CA PRO A 123 -16.71 17.65 -9.03
C PRO A 123 -16.54 19.16 -9.30
N PHE A 124 -15.38 19.58 -9.80
CA PHE A 124 -15.08 20.97 -10.12
C PHE A 124 -15.47 21.38 -11.56
N LEU A 125 -15.81 20.41 -12.44
CA LEU A 125 -16.21 20.69 -13.82
C LEU A 125 -17.72 20.78 -14.02
N ASN A 126 -18.52 20.42 -13.02
CA ASN A 126 -19.99 20.42 -13.07
C ASN A 126 -20.56 21.64 -12.30
N ARG A 127 -20.21 22.84 -12.70
CA ARG A 127 -20.86 24.09 -12.24
C ARG A 127 -21.53 24.80 -13.40
#